data_bf142bf393e34bfc28cd276854927748
#
_entry.id   bf142bf393e34bfc28cd276854927748
#
_cell.length_a   1.000
_cell.length_b   1.000
_cell.length_c   1.000
_cell.angle_alpha   90.00
_cell.angle_beta   90.00
_cell.angle_gamma   90.00
#
_symmetry.space_group_name_H-M   'P 1'
#
loop_
_entity.id
_entity.type
_entity.pdbx_description
1 polymer ?
#
loop_
_entity_poly.entity_id
_entity_poly.type
_entity_poly.pdbx_seq_one_letter_code
_entity_poly.pdbx_strand_id
1 'polypeptide(L)'
;GSEMCIRDRLTYGEKEIIKNKSLESGQINIGISETAMRLYLLDKLQEFHKDYPHVRLKISNHSTPQAIDALEKGLVDIAMVTSPLEIRKPLRKTALRSYHDILIGGSAYKTTASRKRSLKELADFSFVSLSAGTGTNDLYVRFFYENHLRFSPDMEVATTDQILPMVR
;
A
#
# COMPACT_ATOMS: atom_id res chain seq x y z
N GLY A 1 23.28 -0.34 -6.77
CA GLY A 1 23.09 0.95 -7.45
C GLY A 1 21.68 1.53 -7.33
N SER A 2 20.65 0.73 -7.00
CA SER A 2 19.25 1.23 -6.92
C SER A 2 18.88 1.81 -5.55
N GLU A 3 19.48 1.35 -4.46
CA GLU A 3 19.15 1.84 -3.11
C GLU A 3 19.64 3.28 -2.86
N MET A 4 20.80 3.65 -3.38
CA MET A 4 21.33 5.01 -3.25
C MET A 4 20.49 6.04 -4.02
N CYS A 5 19.91 5.64 -5.16
CA CYS A 5 19.04 6.49 -5.97
C CYS A 5 17.65 6.75 -5.31
N ILE A 6 17.16 5.79 -4.51
CA ILE A 6 15.90 5.92 -3.76
C ILE A 6 16.08 6.87 -2.57
N ARG A 7 17.20 6.77 -1.87
CA ARG A 7 17.51 7.65 -0.73
C ARG A 7 17.69 9.11 -1.16
N ASP A 8 18.38 9.37 -2.27
CA ASP A 8 18.57 10.71 -2.80
C ASP A 8 17.26 11.33 -3.31
N ARG A 9 16.36 10.53 -3.88
CA ARG A 9 15.06 11.01 -4.37
C ARG A 9 14.07 11.28 -3.23
N LEU A 10 14.13 10.52 -2.13
CA LEU A 10 13.36 10.82 -0.92
C LEU A 10 13.82 12.12 -0.28
N THR A 11 15.14 12.30 -0.13
CA THR A 11 15.73 13.54 0.39
C THR A 11 15.40 14.75 -0.50
N TYR A 12 15.28 14.57 -1.82
CA TYR A 12 14.88 15.62 -2.75
C TYR A 12 13.38 15.94 -2.63
N GLY A 13 12.52 14.96 -2.50
CA GLY A 13 11.08 15.13 -2.25
C GLY A 13 10.80 15.81 -0.92
N GLU A 14 11.48 15.42 0.14
CA GLU A 14 11.44 16.06 1.45
C GLU A 14 11.89 17.53 1.35
N LYS A 15 13.00 17.82 0.68
CA LYS A 15 13.52 19.18 0.48
C LYS A 15 12.61 20.05 -0.40
N GLU A 16 11.89 19.49 -1.35
CA GLU A 16 10.99 20.24 -2.23
C GLU A 16 9.68 20.60 -1.50
N ILE A 17 9.16 19.71 -0.66
CA ILE A 17 8.04 19.99 0.25
C ILE A 17 8.45 21.04 1.28
N ILE A 18 9.66 20.94 1.82
CA ILE A 18 10.26 21.86 2.77
C ILE A 18 10.49 23.26 2.15
N LYS A 19 10.92 23.34 0.91
CA LYS A 19 11.18 24.60 0.21
C LYS A 19 9.92 25.43 -0.09
N ASN A 20 8.77 24.78 -0.22
CA ASN A 20 7.51 25.43 -0.60
C ASN A 20 6.62 25.84 0.59
N LYS A 21 6.93 25.39 1.80
CA LYS A 21 6.32 25.89 3.05
C LYS A 21 7.44 26.07 4.05
N SER A 22 7.56 27.27 4.63
CA SER A 22 8.48 27.50 5.76
C SER A 22 8.09 26.55 6.90
N LEU A 23 8.83 25.44 7.04
CA LEU A 23 8.52 24.33 7.94
C LEU A 23 8.94 24.60 9.39
N GLU A 24 8.81 25.83 9.85
CA GLU A 24 8.87 26.09 11.29
C GLU A 24 7.56 25.72 12.00
N SER A 25 6.44 25.73 11.28
CA SER A 25 5.14 25.24 11.76
C SER A 25 4.18 25.03 10.58
N GLY A 26 3.41 23.96 10.59
CA GLY A 26 2.46 23.68 9.52
C GLY A 26 1.75 22.35 9.70
N GLN A 27 0.89 22.00 8.73
CA GLN A 27 0.21 20.73 8.68
C GLN A 27 0.44 20.09 7.31
N ILE A 28 0.76 18.80 7.31
CA ILE A 28 0.83 17.96 6.11
C ILE A 28 -0.30 16.93 6.21
N ASN A 29 -1.15 16.89 5.20
CA ASN A 29 -2.23 15.92 5.08
C ASN A 29 -1.77 14.75 4.20
N ILE A 30 -1.77 13.54 4.73
CA ILE A 30 -1.29 12.35 4.04
C ILE A 30 -2.46 11.38 3.88
N GLY A 31 -2.81 11.07 2.62
CA GLY A 31 -3.68 9.96 2.28
C GLY A 31 -2.85 8.70 2.08
N ILE A 32 -3.11 7.63 2.83
CA ILE A 32 -2.23 6.47 2.82
C ILE A 32 -3.02 5.17 2.85
N SER A 33 -2.57 4.17 2.09
CA SER A 33 -3.08 2.81 2.25
C SER A 33 -2.48 2.14 3.48
N GLU A 34 -3.22 1.24 4.10
CA GLU A 34 -2.77 0.51 5.29
C GLU A 34 -1.43 -0.21 5.04
N THR A 35 -1.28 -0.86 3.89
CA THR A 35 -0.04 -1.53 3.51
C THR A 35 1.14 -0.55 3.43
N ALA A 36 0.95 0.59 2.78
CA ALA A 36 2.00 1.61 2.68
C ALA A 36 2.35 2.21 4.05
N MET A 37 1.35 2.40 4.92
CA MET A 37 1.58 2.86 6.29
C MET A 37 2.48 1.90 7.06
N ARG A 38 2.14 0.60 7.06
CA ARG A 38 2.88 -0.42 7.82
C ARG A 38 4.27 -0.68 7.28
N LEU A 39 4.40 -0.77 5.95
CA LEU A 39 5.67 -1.15 5.33
C LEU A 39 6.67 0.00 5.22
N TYR A 40 6.21 1.24 5.33
CA TYR A 40 7.07 2.39 5.08
C TYR A 40 6.92 3.54 6.09
N LEU A 41 5.71 4.08 6.26
CA LEU A 41 5.55 5.34 6.99
C LEU A 41 5.85 5.21 8.48
N LEU A 42 5.41 4.13 9.13
CA LEU A 42 5.60 3.96 10.57
C LEU A 42 7.06 4.04 10.99
N ASP A 43 7.96 3.45 10.23
CA ASP A 43 9.40 3.49 10.50
C ASP A 43 10.00 4.90 10.36
N LYS A 44 9.32 5.78 9.61
CA LYS A 44 9.77 7.15 9.31
C LYS A 44 9.16 8.22 10.20
N LEU A 45 8.02 7.93 10.82
CA LEU A 45 7.31 8.92 11.64
C LEU A 45 8.13 9.44 12.82
N GLN A 46 8.86 8.54 13.49
CA GLN A 46 9.67 8.90 14.66
C GLN A 46 10.83 9.83 14.28
N GLU A 47 11.53 9.50 13.20
CA GLU A 47 12.62 10.31 12.65
C GLU A 47 12.10 11.69 12.22
N PHE A 48 11.00 11.70 11.45
CA PHE A 48 10.37 12.93 10.99
C PHE A 48 9.94 13.84 12.16
N HIS A 49 9.27 13.29 13.16
CA HIS A 49 8.80 14.08 14.30
C HIS A 49 9.96 14.65 15.14
N LYS A 50 11.09 13.93 15.22
CA LYS A 50 12.30 14.43 15.89
C LYS A 50 12.91 15.62 15.15
N ASP A 51 12.93 15.56 13.81
CA ASP A 51 13.54 16.61 12.98
C ASP A 51 12.60 17.81 12.78
N TYR A 52 11.28 17.57 12.81
CA TYR A 52 10.23 18.58 12.58
C TYR A 52 9.14 18.54 13.66
N PRO A 53 9.46 18.85 14.94
CA PRO A 53 8.54 18.67 16.06
C PRO A 53 7.30 19.59 16.01
N HIS A 54 7.35 20.68 15.25
CA HIS A 54 6.25 21.64 15.13
C HIS A 54 5.37 21.40 13.90
N VAL A 55 5.67 20.40 13.07
CA VAL A 55 4.86 20.02 11.92
C VAL A 55 3.81 19.01 12.33
N ARG A 56 2.54 19.33 12.09
CA ARG A 56 1.43 18.40 12.32
C ARG A 56 1.25 17.48 11.13
N LEU A 57 1.17 16.18 11.38
CA LEU A 57 0.81 15.19 10.38
C LEU A 57 -0.65 14.79 10.58
N LYS A 58 -1.48 14.99 9.57
CA LYS A 58 -2.83 14.45 9.51
C LYS A 58 -2.83 13.27 8.55
N ILE A 59 -2.92 12.07 9.09
CA ILE A 59 -2.86 10.83 8.33
C ILE A 59 -4.27 10.27 8.22
N SER A 60 -4.72 9.98 7.00
CA SER A 60 -6.02 9.40 6.72
C SER A 60 -5.87 8.11 5.92
N ASN A 61 -6.57 7.07 6.34
CA ASN A 61 -6.55 5.77 5.65
C ASN A 61 -7.46 5.81 4.41
N HIS A 62 -6.91 5.38 3.27
CA HIS A 62 -7.60 5.34 1.99
C HIS A 62 -7.18 4.10 1.21
N SER A 63 -8.07 3.57 0.37
CA SER A 63 -7.63 2.69 -0.70
C SER A 63 -6.80 3.47 -1.73
N THR A 64 -6.02 2.77 -2.58
CA THR A 64 -5.20 3.43 -3.62
C THR A 64 -6.02 4.40 -4.49
N PRO A 65 -7.19 4.01 -5.05
CA PRO A 65 -8.00 4.94 -5.85
C PRO A 65 -8.50 6.15 -5.04
N GLN A 66 -8.92 5.94 -3.79
CA GLN A 66 -9.41 7.01 -2.92
C GLN A 66 -8.32 8.01 -2.56
N ALA A 67 -7.09 7.54 -2.29
CA ALA A 67 -5.98 8.42 -1.97
C ALA A 67 -5.57 9.28 -3.17
N ILE A 68 -5.61 8.72 -4.38
CA ILE A 68 -5.34 9.47 -5.61
C ILE A 68 -6.43 10.51 -5.86
N ASP A 69 -7.70 10.15 -5.73
CA ASP A 69 -8.82 11.09 -5.85
C ASP A 69 -8.73 12.24 -4.83
N ALA A 70 -8.39 11.92 -3.58
CA ALA A 70 -8.18 12.92 -2.53
C ALA A 70 -7.01 13.86 -2.85
N LEU A 71 -5.94 13.34 -3.46
CA LEU A 71 -4.79 14.15 -3.90
C LEU A 71 -5.18 15.05 -5.08
N GLU A 72 -5.91 14.54 -6.07
CA GLU A 72 -6.39 15.33 -7.22
C GLU A 72 -7.33 16.46 -6.79
N LYS A 73 -8.14 16.23 -5.76
CA LYS A 73 -9.04 17.23 -5.16
C LYS A 73 -8.36 18.19 -4.18
N GLY A 74 -7.07 18.01 -3.91
CA GLY A 74 -6.33 18.84 -2.94
C GLY A 74 -6.76 18.62 -1.48
N LEU A 75 -7.42 17.51 -1.16
CA LEU A 75 -7.82 17.14 0.21
C LEU A 75 -6.65 16.60 1.02
N VAL A 76 -5.64 16.06 0.33
CA VAL A 76 -4.36 15.64 0.90
C VAL A 76 -3.21 16.25 0.10
N ASP A 77 -2.08 16.48 0.75
CA ASP A 77 -0.87 17.03 0.15
C ASP A 77 -0.03 15.92 -0.50
N ILE A 78 -0.10 14.71 0.05
CA ILE A 78 0.66 13.53 -0.39
C ILE A 78 -0.23 12.31 -0.34
N ALA A 79 -0.11 11.43 -1.35
CA ALA A 79 -0.71 10.10 -1.34
C ALA A 79 0.40 9.03 -1.31
N MET A 80 0.36 8.14 -0.32
CA MET A 80 1.24 6.98 -0.21
C MET A 80 0.42 5.70 -0.42
N VAL A 81 0.64 5.03 -1.53
CA VAL A 81 -0.23 3.94 -1.97
C VAL A 81 0.58 2.80 -2.56
N THR A 82 -0.07 1.68 -2.80
CA THR A 82 0.51 0.50 -3.43
C THR A 82 0.20 0.46 -4.92
N SER A 83 1.10 -0.12 -5.71
CA SER A 83 0.85 -0.43 -7.13
C SER A 83 -0.07 -1.67 -7.25
N PRO A 84 -0.79 -1.84 -8.36
CA PRO A 84 -0.78 -0.99 -9.55
C PRO A 84 -1.53 0.33 -9.34
N LEU A 85 -1.05 1.40 -9.97
CA LEU A 85 -1.74 2.68 -10.00
C LEU A 85 -1.46 3.42 -11.31
N GLU A 86 -2.46 4.13 -11.78
CA GLU A 86 -2.35 5.07 -12.88
C GLU A 86 -2.54 6.49 -12.36
N ILE A 87 -1.69 7.39 -12.79
CA ILE A 87 -1.78 8.81 -12.44
C ILE A 87 -1.81 9.66 -13.69
N ARG A 88 -2.46 10.82 -13.60
CA ARG A 88 -2.51 11.82 -14.66
C ARG A 88 -1.66 13.03 -14.27
N LYS A 89 -1.17 13.76 -15.26
CA LYS A 89 -0.55 15.05 -15.03
C LYS A 89 -1.54 16.00 -14.34
N PRO A 90 -1.12 16.84 -13.39
CA PRO A 90 0.27 17.18 -13.02
C PRO A 90 0.91 16.24 -11.96
N LEU A 91 0.23 15.18 -11.51
CA LEU A 91 0.75 14.31 -10.46
C LEU A 91 2.06 13.63 -10.88
N ARG A 92 2.93 13.44 -9.90
CA ARG A 92 4.19 12.70 -10.04
C ARG A 92 4.21 11.52 -9.09
N LYS A 93 4.85 10.42 -9.48
CA LYS A 93 5.04 9.25 -8.62
C LYS A 93 6.51 8.93 -8.43
N THR A 94 6.83 8.51 -7.21
CA THR A 94 8.15 7.99 -6.85
C THR A 94 7.98 6.64 -6.18
N ALA A 95 8.75 5.63 -6.63
CA ALA A 95 8.76 4.33 -5.97
C ALA A 95 9.55 4.43 -4.66
N LEU A 96 8.96 3.98 -3.56
CA LEU A 96 9.56 4.05 -2.22
C LEU A 96 10.16 2.70 -1.81
N ARG A 97 9.42 1.61 -1.99
CA ARG A 97 9.80 0.26 -1.60
C ARG A 97 9.06 -0.75 -2.48
N SER A 98 9.67 -1.91 -2.70
CA SER A 98 9.00 -3.08 -3.27
C SER A 98 8.72 -4.11 -2.18
N TYR A 99 7.66 -4.87 -2.33
CA TYR A 99 7.28 -5.97 -1.44
C TYR A 99 6.61 -7.07 -2.26
N HIS A 100 6.44 -8.23 -1.63
CA HIS A 100 5.77 -9.37 -2.23
C HIS A 100 4.65 -9.83 -1.31
N ASP A 101 3.50 -10.13 -1.89
CA ASP A 101 2.44 -10.82 -1.18
C ASP A 101 2.73 -12.30 -1.14
N ILE A 102 2.37 -12.95 -0.06
CA ILE A 102 2.47 -14.39 0.13
C ILE A 102 1.10 -14.95 0.52
N LEU A 103 0.85 -16.18 0.10
CA LEU A 103 -0.30 -16.92 0.61
C LEU A 103 -0.01 -17.41 2.02
N ILE A 104 -0.97 -17.20 2.89
CA ILE A 104 -0.95 -17.71 4.26
C ILE A 104 -2.15 -18.62 4.46
N GLY A 105 -2.04 -19.60 5.36
CA GLY A 105 -3.14 -20.49 5.71
C GLY A 105 -3.00 -20.96 7.14
N GLY A 106 -4.11 -21.32 7.76
CA GLY A 106 -4.15 -21.92 9.09
C GLY A 106 -3.52 -23.31 9.13
N SER A 107 -3.45 -23.89 10.32
CA SER A 107 -2.84 -25.21 10.57
C SER A 107 -3.42 -26.35 9.72
N ALA A 108 -4.69 -26.26 9.33
CA ALA A 108 -5.36 -27.22 8.45
C ALA A 108 -4.68 -27.31 7.05
N TYR A 109 -4.01 -26.26 6.61
CA TYR A 109 -3.35 -26.21 5.30
C TYR A 109 -1.86 -26.60 5.33
N LYS A 110 -1.33 -27.04 6.48
CA LYS A 110 0.09 -27.38 6.65
C LYS A 110 0.57 -28.40 5.61
N THR A 111 -0.19 -29.45 5.37
CA THR A 111 0.12 -30.48 4.37
C THR A 111 0.05 -29.91 2.95
N THR A 112 -0.91 -29.03 2.69
CA THR A 112 -1.05 -28.36 1.40
C THR A 112 0.15 -27.45 1.09
N ALA A 113 0.64 -26.75 2.09
CA ALA A 113 1.79 -25.82 2.00
C ALA A 113 3.15 -26.54 1.89
N SER A 114 3.22 -27.86 2.15
CA SER A 114 4.48 -28.63 2.10
C SER A 114 5.07 -28.80 0.70
N ARG A 115 4.31 -28.53 -0.37
CA ARG A 115 4.76 -28.60 -1.76
C ARG A 115 4.37 -27.35 -2.55
N LYS A 116 5.10 -27.07 -3.61
CA LYS A 116 4.72 -26.02 -4.58
C LYS A 116 3.39 -26.40 -5.24
N ARG A 117 2.54 -25.41 -5.41
CA ARG A 117 1.22 -25.54 -6.05
C ARG A 117 1.16 -24.64 -7.27
N SER A 118 0.44 -25.06 -8.29
CA SER A 118 0.08 -24.19 -9.40
C SER A 118 -1.06 -23.25 -8.99
N LEU A 119 -1.19 -22.13 -9.68
CA LEU A 119 -2.29 -21.20 -9.45
C LEU A 119 -3.66 -21.87 -9.69
N LYS A 120 -3.73 -22.80 -10.65
CA LYS A 120 -4.95 -23.55 -10.95
C LYS A 120 -5.41 -24.44 -9.78
N GLU A 121 -4.47 -25.08 -9.08
CA GLU A 121 -4.79 -25.88 -7.89
C GLU A 121 -5.29 -25.03 -6.73
N LEU A 122 -4.93 -23.74 -6.70
CA LEU A 122 -5.39 -22.82 -5.66
C LEU A 122 -6.86 -22.43 -5.81
N ALA A 123 -7.43 -22.53 -7.01
CA ALA A 123 -8.83 -22.21 -7.26
C ALA A 123 -9.82 -23.11 -6.49
N ASP A 124 -9.35 -24.29 -6.00
CA ASP A 124 -10.16 -25.24 -5.22
C ASP A 124 -10.17 -24.93 -3.71
N PHE A 125 -9.45 -23.90 -3.27
CA PHE A 125 -9.37 -23.51 -1.86
C PHE A 125 -10.21 -22.26 -1.59
N SER A 126 -10.75 -22.21 -0.37
CA SER A 126 -11.42 -21.00 0.11
C SER A 126 -10.43 -19.88 0.37
N PHE A 127 -10.72 -18.70 -0.19
CA PHE A 127 -9.89 -17.52 -0.07
C PHE A 127 -10.55 -16.43 0.78
N VAL A 128 -9.72 -15.80 1.61
CA VAL A 128 -10.01 -14.51 2.23
C VAL A 128 -9.18 -13.46 1.54
N SER A 129 -9.77 -12.39 1.07
CA SER A 129 -9.08 -11.29 0.38
C SER A 129 -9.60 -9.93 0.79
N LEU A 130 -8.93 -8.89 0.32
CA LEU A 130 -9.43 -7.53 0.43
C LEU A 130 -10.59 -7.32 -0.53
N SER A 131 -11.55 -6.50 -0.11
CA SER A 131 -12.75 -6.17 -0.89
C SER A 131 -12.43 -5.43 -2.18
N ALA A 132 -13.35 -5.51 -3.12
CA ALA A 132 -13.33 -4.73 -4.35
C ALA A 132 -13.15 -3.22 -4.07
N GLY A 133 -12.48 -2.52 -4.99
CA GLY A 133 -12.12 -1.11 -4.82
C GLY A 133 -10.84 -0.87 -4.01
N THR A 134 -10.09 -1.92 -3.69
CA THR A 134 -8.73 -1.82 -3.17
C THR A 134 -7.71 -2.15 -4.25
N GLY A 135 -6.54 -1.49 -4.23
CA GLY A 135 -5.49 -1.77 -5.21
C GLY A 135 -4.99 -3.21 -5.16
N THR A 136 -5.03 -3.85 -3.99
CA THR A 136 -4.65 -5.27 -3.84
C THR A 136 -5.68 -6.21 -4.49
N ASN A 137 -6.97 -5.95 -4.32
CA ASN A 137 -7.99 -6.74 -5.01
C ASN A 137 -7.85 -6.61 -6.52
N ASP A 138 -7.67 -5.40 -7.05
CA ASP A 138 -7.47 -5.15 -8.47
C ASP A 138 -6.24 -5.89 -9.01
N LEU A 139 -5.14 -5.94 -8.23
CA LEU A 139 -3.95 -6.70 -8.56
C LEU A 139 -4.25 -8.19 -8.72
N TYR A 140 -4.98 -8.79 -7.76
CA TYR A 140 -5.30 -10.22 -7.80
C TYR A 140 -6.29 -10.58 -8.89
N VAL A 141 -7.33 -9.78 -9.07
CA VAL A 141 -8.29 -9.96 -10.18
C VAL A 141 -7.54 -9.98 -11.51
N ARG A 142 -6.65 -9.02 -11.73
CA ARG A 142 -5.83 -8.94 -12.93
C ARG A 142 -4.88 -10.12 -13.07
N PHE A 143 -4.16 -10.49 -12.01
CA PHE A 143 -3.22 -11.60 -12.03
C PHE A 143 -3.88 -12.93 -12.37
N PHE A 144 -5.04 -13.23 -11.77
CA PHE A 144 -5.81 -14.44 -12.09
C PHE A 144 -6.33 -14.41 -13.51
N TYR A 145 -6.85 -13.27 -13.98
CA TYR A 145 -7.33 -13.10 -15.34
C TYR A 145 -6.23 -13.33 -16.40
N GLU A 146 -5.03 -12.78 -16.19
CA GLU A 146 -3.86 -12.99 -17.06
C GLU A 146 -3.42 -14.47 -17.12
N ASN A 147 -3.76 -15.26 -16.10
CA ASN A 147 -3.53 -16.70 -16.04
C ASN A 147 -4.77 -17.54 -16.45
N HIS A 148 -5.74 -16.92 -17.11
CA HIS A 148 -6.99 -17.56 -17.57
C HIS A 148 -7.81 -18.17 -16.42
N LEU A 149 -7.75 -17.60 -15.25
CA LEU A 149 -8.50 -18.00 -14.06
C LEU A 149 -9.36 -16.83 -13.57
N ARG A 150 -10.40 -17.16 -12.81
CA ARG A 150 -11.23 -16.19 -12.12
C ARG A 150 -10.81 -16.10 -10.66
N PHE A 151 -10.59 -14.89 -10.18
CA PHE A 151 -10.43 -14.63 -8.75
C PHE A 151 -11.82 -14.43 -8.12
N SER A 152 -12.18 -15.31 -7.18
CA SER A 152 -13.48 -15.26 -6.50
C SER A 152 -13.26 -15.65 -5.05
N PRO A 153 -12.89 -14.70 -4.18
CA PRO A 153 -12.73 -15.00 -2.75
C PRO A 153 -14.07 -15.35 -2.10
N ASP A 154 -14.06 -16.27 -1.14
CA ASP A 154 -15.24 -16.66 -0.36
C ASP A 154 -15.57 -15.64 0.71
N MET A 155 -14.56 -14.93 1.20
CA MET A 155 -14.69 -13.87 2.19
C MET A 155 -13.91 -12.64 1.76
N GLU A 156 -14.53 -11.48 1.90
CA GLU A 156 -13.90 -10.20 1.62
C GLU A 156 -13.89 -9.33 2.88
N VAL A 157 -12.76 -8.70 3.12
CA VAL A 157 -12.54 -7.82 4.27
C VAL A 157 -12.00 -6.45 3.82
N ALA A 158 -12.23 -5.43 4.64
CA ALA A 158 -11.85 -4.08 4.29
C ALA A 158 -10.36 -3.79 4.45
N THR A 159 -9.68 -4.46 5.41
CA THR A 159 -8.28 -4.19 5.77
C THR A 159 -7.47 -5.46 5.93
N THR A 160 -6.17 -5.38 5.73
CA THR A 160 -5.25 -6.52 5.85
C THR A 160 -5.22 -7.11 7.27
N ASP A 161 -5.43 -6.30 8.29
CA ASP A 161 -5.49 -6.75 9.69
C ASP A 161 -6.59 -7.75 9.96
N GLN A 162 -7.67 -7.68 9.21
CA GLN A 162 -8.81 -8.59 9.35
C GLN A 162 -8.53 -9.97 8.75
N ILE A 163 -7.55 -10.11 7.85
CA ILE A 163 -7.21 -11.37 7.21
C ILE A 163 -6.58 -12.35 8.20
N LEU A 164 -5.59 -11.92 8.97
CA LEU A 164 -4.83 -12.79 9.88
C LEU A 164 -5.70 -13.53 10.90
N PRO A 165 -6.67 -12.89 11.57
CA PRO A 165 -7.57 -13.60 12.49
C PRO A 165 -8.46 -14.65 11.81
N MET A 166 -8.77 -14.49 10.52
CA MET A 166 -9.66 -15.38 9.77
C MET A 166 -8.98 -16.65 9.24
N VAL A 167 -7.65 -16.65 9.13
CA VAL A 167 -6.86 -17.79 8.61
C VAL A 167 -6.19 -18.63 9.72
N ARG A 168 -6.51 -18.36 10.97
CA ARG A 168 -6.01 -19.12 12.12
C ARG A 168 -6.75 -20.42 12.36
#